data_409bfc36970f7b89fa6228c1320c78a1
#
_entry.id   409bfc36970f7b89fa6228c1320c78a1
#
_cell.length_a   1.000
_cell.length_b   1.000
_cell.length_c   1.000
_cell.angle_alpha   90.00
_cell.angle_beta   90.00
_cell.angle_gamma   90.00
#
_symmetry.space_group_name_H-M   'P 1'
#
loop_
_entity.id
_entity.type
_entity.pdbx_description
1 polymer ?
#
loop_
_entity_poly.entity_id
_entity_poly.type
_entity_poly.pdbx_seq_one_letter_code
_entity_poly.pdbx_strand_id
1 'polypeptide(L)'
;MKPLENAYVIVMVTTPSKLEAERIAQHLLEERLIACANIIGPVSSLFHWSGKMEKTEEYLTLMKSRKDLFEKLSEAVKALHSYEVPEILAFPIVEGSKGYLDWLGSCLR
;
A
#
# COMPACT_ATOMS: atom_id res chain seq x y z
N MET A 1 9.78 17.19 -18.24
CA MET A 1 9.76 15.92 -17.52
C MET A 1 9.45 16.17 -16.05
N LYS A 2 8.56 15.38 -15.48
CA LYS A 2 8.22 15.53 -14.08
C LYS A 2 9.33 14.99 -13.18
N PRO A 3 9.62 15.66 -12.07
CA PRO A 3 10.56 15.11 -11.09
C PRO A 3 10.05 13.77 -10.56
N LEU A 4 10.97 12.82 -10.33
CA LEU A 4 10.61 11.49 -9.84
C LEU A 4 9.95 11.53 -8.47
N GLU A 5 10.33 12.48 -7.62
CA GLU A 5 9.77 12.62 -6.27
C GLU A 5 8.30 13.01 -6.28
N ASN A 6 7.80 13.55 -7.41
CA ASN A 6 6.38 13.90 -7.55
C ASN A 6 5.58 12.83 -8.27
N ALA A 7 6.23 11.71 -8.62
CA ALA A 7 5.54 10.63 -9.31
C ALA A 7 4.55 9.93 -8.37
N TYR A 8 3.40 9.55 -8.92
CA TYR A 8 2.41 8.79 -8.16
C TYR A 8 2.73 7.30 -8.21
N VAL A 9 2.36 6.61 -7.14
CA VAL A 9 2.65 5.18 -7.00
C VAL A 9 1.42 4.44 -6.47
N ILE A 10 1.39 3.14 -6.75
CA ILE A 10 0.46 2.23 -6.09
C ILE A 10 1.30 1.43 -5.10
N VAL A 11 0.92 1.46 -3.84
CA VAL A 11 1.61 0.70 -2.80
C VAL A 11 0.78 -0.53 -2.48
N MET A 12 1.43 -1.68 -2.49
CA MET A 12 0.78 -2.96 -2.21
C MET A 12 1.28 -3.52 -0.89
N VAL A 13 0.32 -3.94 -0.05
CA VAL A 13 0.60 -4.56 1.24
C VAL A 13 -0.31 -5.77 1.38
N THR A 14 0.22 -6.87 1.93
CA THR A 14 -0.59 -8.03 2.26
C THR A 14 -0.77 -8.12 3.77
N THR A 15 -1.95 -8.54 4.21
CA THR A 15 -2.26 -8.71 5.63
C THR A 15 -2.94 -10.05 5.87
N PRO A 16 -2.85 -10.58 7.09
CA PRO A 16 -3.51 -11.87 7.40
C PRO A 16 -5.02 -11.77 7.54
N SER A 17 -5.58 -10.56 7.68
CA SER A 17 -7.02 -10.38 7.83
C SER A 17 -7.49 -9.10 7.17
N LYS A 18 -8.77 -9.08 6.82
CA LYS A 18 -9.41 -7.89 6.27
C LYS A 18 -9.45 -6.77 7.29
N LEU A 19 -9.70 -7.11 8.55
CA LEU A 19 -9.76 -6.12 9.62
C LEU A 19 -8.44 -5.38 9.79
N GLU A 20 -7.33 -6.10 9.73
CA GLU A 20 -6.01 -5.46 9.81
C GLU A 20 -5.76 -4.57 8.62
N ALA A 21 -6.14 -5.02 7.42
CA ALA A 21 -6.02 -4.21 6.20
C ALA A 21 -6.81 -2.90 6.33
N GLU A 22 -8.04 -2.99 6.81
CA GLU A 22 -8.88 -1.81 7.00
C GLU A 22 -8.31 -0.85 8.03
N ARG A 23 -7.77 -1.39 9.13
CA ARG A 23 -7.17 -0.57 10.18
C ARG A 23 -5.96 0.19 9.67
N ILE A 24 -5.09 -0.48 8.94
CA ILE A 24 -3.91 0.15 8.34
C ILE A 24 -4.34 1.23 7.35
N ALA A 25 -5.26 0.89 6.43
CA ALA A 25 -5.71 1.84 5.42
C ALA A 25 -6.35 3.07 6.04
N GLN A 26 -7.19 2.89 7.05
CA GLN A 26 -7.86 4.00 7.72
C GLN A 26 -6.85 4.95 8.36
N HIS A 27 -5.84 4.40 9.03
CA HIS A 27 -4.80 5.23 9.65
C HIS A 27 -4.04 6.03 8.59
N LEU A 28 -3.67 5.38 7.49
CA LEU A 28 -2.93 6.06 6.42
C LEU A 28 -3.77 7.15 5.74
N LEU A 29 -5.07 6.93 5.60
CA LEU A 29 -5.98 7.95 5.08
C LEU A 29 -6.06 9.15 6.02
N GLU A 30 -6.19 8.89 7.31
CA GLU A 30 -6.25 9.96 8.32
C GLU A 30 -4.99 10.81 8.31
N GLU A 31 -3.84 10.17 8.10
CA GLU A 31 -2.54 10.85 8.03
C GLU A 31 -2.26 11.45 6.66
N ARG A 32 -3.16 11.31 5.72
CA ARG A 32 -3.00 11.78 4.34
C ARG A 32 -1.74 11.24 3.64
N LEU A 33 -1.38 10.03 3.99
CA LEU A 33 -0.28 9.33 3.35
C LEU A 33 -0.74 8.54 2.13
N ILE A 34 -2.04 8.29 2.02
CA ILE A 34 -2.65 7.68 0.84
C ILE A 34 -3.93 8.43 0.49
N ALA A 35 -4.29 8.39 -0.79
CA ALA A 35 -5.53 9.01 -1.25
C ALA A 35 -6.70 8.03 -1.20
N CYS A 36 -6.44 6.76 -1.43
CA CYS A 36 -7.46 5.71 -1.35
C CYS A 36 -6.81 4.35 -1.20
N ALA A 37 -7.62 3.38 -0.77
CA ALA A 37 -7.20 2.00 -0.63
C ALA A 37 -8.28 1.08 -1.17
N ASN A 38 -7.85 0.03 -1.87
CA ASN A 38 -8.73 -1.04 -2.32
C ASN A 38 -8.25 -2.33 -1.68
N ILE A 39 -9.15 -3.04 -1.03
CA ILE A 39 -8.81 -4.28 -0.32
C ILE A 39 -9.44 -5.44 -1.05
N ILE A 40 -8.61 -6.41 -1.43
CA ILE A 40 -8.99 -7.56 -2.23
C ILE A 40 -8.66 -8.82 -1.45
N GLY A 41 -9.60 -9.73 -1.38
CA GLY A 41 -9.33 -11.01 -0.74
C GLY A 41 -10.59 -11.78 -0.39
N PRO A 42 -10.41 -12.96 0.18
CA PRO A 42 -9.11 -13.56 0.47
C PRO A 42 -8.38 -14.02 -0.79
N VAL A 43 -7.06 -13.92 -0.77
CA VAL A 43 -6.20 -14.46 -1.83
C VAL A 43 -5.36 -15.59 -1.25
N SER A 44 -5.01 -16.59 -2.10
CA SER A 44 -4.09 -17.64 -1.68
C SER A 44 -2.67 -17.17 -1.93
N SER A 45 -1.88 -17.10 -0.87
CA SER A 45 -0.49 -16.70 -0.96
C SER A 45 0.40 -17.93 -0.74
N LEU A 46 1.31 -18.16 -1.66
CA LEU A 46 2.29 -19.24 -1.55
C LEU A 46 3.68 -18.60 -1.57
N PHE A 47 4.50 -18.97 -0.61
CA PHE A 47 5.81 -18.33 -0.45
C PHE A 47 6.78 -19.22 0.30
N HIS A 48 8.05 -18.85 0.25
CA HIS A 48 9.09 -19.51 1.02
C HIS A 48 9.22 -18.86 2.39
N TRP A 49 9.30 -19.68 3.42
CA TRP A 49 9.51 -19.20 4.78
C TRP A 49 10.29 -20.26 5.56
N SER A 50 11.43 -19.86 6.16
CA SER A 50 12.29 -20.77 6.94
C SER A 50 12.64 -22.04 6.20
N GLY A 51 12.96 -21.93 4.91
CA GLY A 51 13.36 -23.06 4.07
C GLY A 51 12.21 -23.95 3.64
N LYS A 52 10.97 -23.57 3.91
CA LYS A 52 9.79 -24.36 3.55
C LYS A 52 8.87 -23.54 2.67
N MET A 53 8.06 -24.23 1.89
CA MET A 53 6.99 -23.63 1.12
C MET A 53 5.74 -23.55 1.98
N GLU A 54 5.22 -22.34 2.14
CA GLU A 54 4.04 -22.08 2.96
C GLU A 54 2.87 -21.64 2.08
N LYS A 55 1.66 -21.89 2.56
CA LYS A 55 0.43 -21.44 1.92
C LYS A 55 -0.47 -20.85 2.99
N THR A 56 -0.96 -19.64 2.73
CA THR A 56 -1.90 -18.99 3.66
C THR A 56 -2.87 -18.12 2.88
N GLU A 57 -3.96 -17.76 3.52
CA GLU A 57 -4.89 -16.78 2.96
C GLU A 57 -4.50 -15.40 3.45
N GLU A 58 -4.53 -14.44 2.54
CA GLU A 58 -4.20 -13.07 2.86
C GLU A 58 -5.16 -12.10 2.17
N TYR A 59 -5.09 -10.85 2.59
CA TYR A 59 -5.82 -9.75 1.96
C TYR A 59 -4.80 -8.78 1.36
N LEU A 60 -5.08 -8.39 0.14
CA LEU A 60 -4.20 -7.53 -0.65
C LEU A 60 -4.76 -6.12 -0.62
N THR A 61 -3.96 -5.16 -0.18
CA THR A 61 -4.37 -3.76 -0.17
C THR A 61 -3.57 -3.00 -1.21
N LEU A 62 -4.28 -2.35 -2.13
CA LEU A 62 -3.68 -1.48 -3.13
C LEU A 62 -3.99 -0.04 -2.74
N MET A 63 -2.96 0.76 -2.54
CA MET A 63 -3.10 2.13 -2.04
C MET A 63 -2.46 3.10 -3.00
N LYS A 64 -3.14 4.22 -3.28
CA LYS A 64 -2.59 5.23 -4.18
C LYS A 64 -1.94 6.33 -3.37
N SER A 65 -0.69 6.66 -3.72
CA SER A 65 0.09 7.62 -3.00
C SER A 65 1.08 8.33 -3.94
N ARG A 66 2.06 8.99 -3.36
CA ARG A 66 3.10 9.69 -4.10
C ARG A 66 4.46 9.15 -3.63
N LYS A 67 5.39 9.06 -4.55
CA LYS A 67 6.71 8.47 -4.28
C LYS A 67 7.42 9.10 -3.09
N ASP A 68 7.33 10.41 -2.93
CA ASP A 68 8.01 11.12 -1.84
C ASP A 68 7.41 10.84 -0.46
N LEU A 69 6.24 10.21 -0.41
CA LEU A 69 5.61 9.82 0.85
C LEU A 69 5.89 8.37 1.24
N PHE A 70 6.55 7.61 0.36
CA PHE A 70 6.69 6.17 0.55
C PHE A 70 7.38 5.79 1.87
N GLU A 71 8.45 6.48 2.24
CA GLU A 71 9.16 6.12 3.47
C GLU A 71 8.30 6.30 4.71
N LYS A 72 7.59 7.42 4.80
CA LYS A 72 6.67 7.67 5.92
C LYS A 72 5.53 6.67 5.92
N LEU A 73 4.99 6.37 4.74
CA LEU A 73 3.93 5.38 4.59
C LEU A 73 4.42 4.02 5.05
N SER A 74 5.59 3.61 4.60
CA SER A 74 6.18 2.32 4.94
C SER A 74 6.41 2.17 6.44
N GLU A 75 6.91 3.21 7.08
CA GLU A 75 7.12 3.20 8.53
C GLU A 75 5.80 3.08 9.29
N ALA A 76 4.76 3.79 8.83
CA ALA A 76 3.44 3.71 9.44
C ALA A 76 2.84 2.30 9.30
N VAL A 77 2.99 1.68 8.13
CA VAL A 77 2.53 0.30 7.92
C VAL A 77 3.26 -0.65 8.87
N LYS A 78 4.58 -0.53 8.97
CA LYS A 78 5.37 -1.40 9.84
C LYS A 78 4.95 -1.29 11.29
N ALA A 79 4.61 -0.08 11.74
CA ALA A 79 4.19 0.15 13.12
C ALA A 79 2.85 -0.52 13.45
N LEU A 80 2.00 -0.72 12.45
CA LEU A 80 0.65 -1.25 12.64
C LEU A 80 0.50 -2.71 12.24
N HIS A 81 1.44 -3.23 11.45
CA HIS A 81 1.34 -4.56 10.86
C HIS A 81 1.68 -5.64 11.88
N SER A 82 0.95 -6.76 11.82
CA SER A 82 1.19 -7.89 12.71
C SER A 82 2.43 -8.71 12.34
N TYR A 83 2.86 -8.64 11.07
CA TYR A 83 4.07 -9.32 10.66
C TYR A 83 5.31 -8.53 11.06
N GLU A 84 6.37 -9.24 11.42
CA GLU A 84 7.65 -8.60 11.72
C GLU A 84 8.25 -7.97 10.45
N VAL A 85 8.13 -8.67 9.31
CA VAL A 85 8.63 -8.18 8.03
C VAL A 85 7.48 -8.22 7.02
N PRO A 86 6.65 -7.16 6.98
CA PRO A 86 5.51 -7.13 6.05
C PRO A 86 5.96 -6.86 4.63
N GLU A 87 5.17 -7.34 3.67
CA GLU A 87 5.35 -7.01 2.27
C GLU A 87 4.84 -5.59 2.03
N ILE A 88 5.72 -4.70 1.59
CA ILE A 88 5.37 -3.31 1.26
C ILE A 88 6.11 -2.98 -0.02
N LEU A 89 5.38 -2.89 -1.12
CA LEU A 89 5.97 -2.65 -2.44
C LEU A 89 5.29 -1.46 -3.10
N ALA A 90 6.06 -0.66 -3.83
CA ALA A 90 5.51 0.45 -4.59
C ALA A 90 5.74 0.22 -6.08
N PHE A 91 4.69 0.46 -6.87
CA PHE A 91 4.73 0.38 -8.31
C PHE A 91 4.49 1.77 -8.88
N PRO A 92 5.25 2.21 -9.89
CA PRO A 92 5.02 3.53 -10.47
C PRO A 92 3.72 3.54 -11.29
N ILE A 93 2.98 4.64 -11.19
CA ILE A 93 1.85 4.90 -12.06
C ILE A 93 2.42 5.66 -13.25
N VAL A 94 2.58 4.97 -14.38
CA VAL A 94 3.22 5.59 -15.54
C VAL A 94 2.28 6.52 -16.28
N GLU A 95 0.96 6.26 -16.24
CA GLU A 95 -0.04 7.12 -16.85
C GLU A 95 -1.34 7.01 -16.08
N GLY A 96 -2.09 8.09 -16.07
CA GLY A 96 -3.42 8.15 -15.48
C GLY A 96 -4.17 9.32 -16.05
N SER A 97 -5.50 9.32 -15.96
CA SER A 97 -6.28 10.44 -16.43
C SER A 97 -5.97 11.67 -15.57
N LYS A 98 -5.93 12.84 -16.21
CA LYS A 98 -5.55 14.07 -15.52
C LYS A 98 -6.46 14.37 -14.33
N GLY A 99 -7.77 14.24 -14.53
CA GLY A 99 -8.72 14.51 -13.45
C GLY A 99 -8.51 13.63 -12.23
N TYR A 100 -8.25 12.34 -12.47
CA TYR A 100 -8.03 11.41 -11.37
C TYR A 100 -6.71 11.69 -10.64
N LEU A 101 -5.64 11.94 -11.40
CA LEU A 101 -4.34 12.24 -10.79
C LEU A 101 -4.36 13.55 -10.01
N ASP A 102 -5.09 14.57 -10.50
CA ASP A 102 -5.25 15.83 -9.79
C ASP A 102 -5.99 15.60 -8.47
N TRP A 103 -7.06 14.79 -8.50
CA TRP A 103 -7.78 14.43 -7.28
C TRP A 103 -6.87 13.69 -6.30
N LEU A 104 -6.12 12.71 -6.81
CA LEU A 104 -5.22 11.91 -5.98
C LEU A 104 -4.23 12.81 -5.24
N GLY A 105 -3.59 13.72 -5.97
CA GLY A 105 -2.64 14.64 -5.38
C GLY A 105 -3.27 15.57 -4.35
N SER A 106 -4.53 15.98 -4.56
CA SER A 106 -5.22 16.89 -3.64
C SER A 106 -5.53 16.24 -2.30
N CYS A 107 -5.57 14.92 -2.21
CA CYS A 107 -5.85 14.19 -0.98
C CYS A 107 -4.61 13.99 -0.11
N LEU A 108 -3.42 14.11 -0.67
CA LEU A 108 -2.16 13.82 0.01
C LEU A 108 -1.59 15.06 0.70
N ARG A 109 -0.77 14.82 1.72
CA ARG A 109 -0.06 15.90 2.40
C ARG A 109 1.24 16.30 1.73
#